data_a015244197eb3d3415500bb126f1c288
#
_entry.id   a015244197eb3d3415500bb126f1c288
#
_cell.length_a   1.000
_cell.length_b   1.000
_cell.length_c   1.000
_cell.angle_alpha   90.00
_cell.angle_beta   90.00
_cell.angle_gamma   90.00
#
_symmetry.space_group_name_H-M   'P 1'
#
loop_
_entity.id
_entity.type
_entity.pdbx_description
1 polymer ?
#
loop_
_entity_poly.entity_id
_entity_poly.type
_entity_poly.pdbx_seq_one_letter_code
_entity_poly.pdbx_strand_id
1 'polypeptide(L)'
;MKSLYLRDPENNGIEIYRDRPAKEWLRDSTGNIMMDTLPLDLQSLLSEVNEEETRNPKAFPTGARIGHMHLKVTNLERSIKFYHEKLMLDITLNWRSMGAAFLSAGGYHHHIGMNTWHSLNGEILSNDEAGLKNFTMTIPDKSSFNSIKSIFLNDHTSKRQKSKKTENNQFLVLDPDGIQIAIKSE
;
A
#
# COMPACT_ATOMS: atom_id res chain seq x y z
N MET A 1 -5.30 13.75 -5.17
CA MET A 1 -4.52 14.07 -3.96
C MET A 1 -3.48 15.12 -4.28
N LYS A 2 -2.93 15.81 -3.25
CA LYS A 2 -1.72 16.62 -3.36
C LYS A 2 -0.61 15.87 -2.63
N SER A 3 0.54 15.66 -3.26
CA SER A 3 1.62 14.82 -2.72
C SER A 3 2.97 15.53 -2.79
N LEU A 4 3.79 15.30 -1.77
CA LEU A 4 5.20 15.66 -1.70
C LEU A 4 6.03 14.40 -1.48
N TYR A 5 7.08 14.22 -2.28
CA TYR A 5 7.99 13.08 -2.18
C TYR A 5 9.32 13.52 -1.60
N LEU A 6 9.79 12.78 -0.62
CA LEU A 6 11.09 12.98 0.01
C LEU A 6 11.75 11.63 0.29
N ARG A 7 12.98 11.68 0.76
CA ARG A 7 13.72 10.50 1.22
C ARG A 7 14.17 10.71 2.65
N ASP A 8 14.13 9.64 3.41
CA ASP A 8 14.76 9.63 4.73
C ASP A 8 16.29 9.48 4.63
N PRO A 9 17.03 9.60 5.75
CA PRO A 9 18.49 9.46 5.76
C PRO A 9 19.01 8.11 5.22
N GLU A 10 18.18 7.07 5.25
CA GLU A 10 18.51 5.73 4.74
C GLU A 10 18.02 5.52 3.29
N ASN A 11 17.60 6.60 2.63
CA ASN A 11 17.13 6.61 1.24
C ASN A 11 15.79 5.89 1.02
N ASN A 12 14.99 5.66 2.06
CA ASN A 12 13.62 5.19 1.88
C ASN A 12 12.74 6.31 1.31
N GLY A 13 11.89 5.98 0.34
CA GLY A 13 10.92 6.92 -0.21
C GLY A 13 9.77 7.16 0.77
N ILE A 14 9.46 8.43 1.00
CA ILE A 14 8.32 8.86 1.81
C ILE A 14 7.45 9.75 0.94
N GLU A 15 6.15 9.44 0.88
CA GLU A 15 5.14 10.29 0.28
C GLU A 15 4.29 10.90 1.40
N ILE A 16 4.31 12.23 1.50
CA ILE A 16 3.38 12.97 2.36
C ILE A 16 2.27 13.48 1.48
N TYR A 17 1.04 13.08 1.73
CA TYR A 17 -0.07 13.45 0.88
C TYR A 17 -1.34 13.82 1.66
N ARG A 18 -2.19 14.57 0.98
CA ARG A 18 -3.55 14.87 1.41
C ARG A 18 -4.52 14.46 0.33
N ASP A 19 -5.46 13.63 0.69
CA ASP A 19 -6.54 13.25 -0.20
C ASP A 19 -7.49 14.41 -0.46
N ARG A 20 -8.04 14.45 -1.69
CA ARG A 20 -9.25 15.20 -1.96
C ARG A 20 -10.46 14.40 -1.45
N PRO A 21 -11.56 15.07 -1.12
CA PRO A 21 -12.81 14.35 -0.84
C PRO A 21 -13.15 13.35 -1.95
N ALA A 22 -13.54 12.13 -1.60
CA ALA A 22 -13.80 11.05 -2.57
C ALA A 22 -14.82 11.43 -3.67
N LYS A 23 -15.76 12.33 -3.36
CA LYS A 23 -16.72 12.89 -4.34
C LYS A 23 -16.08 13.73 -5.47
N GLU A 24 -14.86 14.16 -5.28
CA GLU A 24 -14.07 14.96 -6.25
C GLU A 24 -13.15 14.09 -7.10
N TRP A 25 -13.08 12.79 -6.84
CA TRP A 25 -12.23 11.90 -7.61
C TRP A 25 -12.84 11.67 -9.00
N LEU A 26 -12.07 11.93 -10.01
CA LEU A 26 -12.48 11.70 -11.39
C LEU A 26 -12.65 10.20 -11.63
N ARG A 27 -13.70 9.85 -12.36
CA ARG A 27 -14.00 8.47 -12.75
C ARG A 27 -14.22 8.39 -14.24
N ASP A 28 -13.81 7.27 -14.83
CA ASP A 28 -14.10 6.98 -16.23
C ASP A 28 -15.55 6.54 -16.44
N SER A 29 -15.92 6.27 -17.68
CA SER A 29 -17.27 5.82 -18.05
C SER A 29 -17.69 4.48 -17.45
N THR A 30 -16.74 3.71 -16.93
CA THR A 30 -16.97 2.42 -16.26
C THR A 30 -16.96 2.53 -14.73
N GLY A 31 -16.76 3.75 -14.19
CA GLY A 31 -16.73 4.03 -12.76
C GLY A 31 -15.38 3.86 -12.08
N ASN A 32 -14.32 3.50 -12.80
CA ASN A 32 -12.97 3.38 -12.25
C ASN A 32 -12.39 4.75 -11.94
N ILE A 33 -11.60 4.83 -10.87
CA ILE A 33 -10.91 6.06 -10.50
C ILE A 33 -9.83 6.34 -11.54
N MET A 34 -9.89 7.54 -12.12
CA MET A 34 -8.85 8.04 -13.01
C MET A 34 -7.69 8.58 -12.19
N MET A 35 -6.54 7.92 -12.29
CA MET A 35 -5.31 8.37 -11.64
C MET A 35 -4.33 8.87 -12.70
N ASP A 36 -3.74 10.04 -12.44
CA ASP A 36 -2.72 10.65 -13.27
C ASP A 36 -1.71 11.38 -12.39
N THR A 37 -0.50 11.57 -12.90
CA THR A 37 0.55 12.33 -12.24
C THR A 37 0.69 13.69 -12.91
N LEU A 38 0.20 14.71 -12.25
CA LEU A 38 0.25 16.10 -12.71
C LEU A 38 1.21 16.90 -11.85
N PRO A 39 1.85 17.97 -12.39
CA PRO A 39 2.64 18.89 -11.60
C PRO A 39 1.83 19.45 -10.42
N LEU A 40 2.45 19.49 -9.24
CA LEU A 40 1.83 20.07 -8.05
C LEU A 40 1.77 21.60 -8.19
N ASP A 41 0.60 22.18 -7.98
CA ASP A 41 0.44 23.62 -7.83
C ASP A 41 1.02 24.08 -6.50
N LEU A 42 2.31 24.44 -6.51
CA LEU A 42 3.05 24.89 -5.34
C LEU A 42 2.51 26.21 -4.78
N GLN A 43 2.05 27.12 -5.63
CA GLN A 43 1.52 28.39 -5.19
C GLN A 43 0.24 28.19 -4.37
N SER A 44 -0.66 27.36 -4.86
CA SER A 44 -1.86 26.97 -4.12
C SER A 44 -1.52 26.27 -2.80
N LEU A 45 -0.47 25.44 -2.77
CA LEU A 45 -0.07 24.77 -1.54
C LEU A 45 0.53 25.76 -0.52
N LEU A 46 1.41 26.65 -0.98
CA LEU A 46 2.05 27.67 -0.13
C LEU A 46 1.04 28.68 0.43
N SER A 47 -0.03 28.99 -0.30
CA SER A 47 -1.07 29.89 0.21
C SER A 47 -1.91 29.30 1.36
N GLU A 48 -1.85 27.98 1.55
CA GLU A 48 -2.48 27.29 2.68
C GLU A 48 -1.60 27.31 3.96
N VAL A 49 -0.33 27.76 3.84
CA VAL A 49 0.64 27.73 4.95
C VAL A 49 0.42 28.95 5.85
N ASN A 50 0.28 28.70 7.15
CA ASN A 50 0.26 29.74 8.17
C ASN A 50 1.70 30.04 8.61
N GLU A 51 2.15 31.29 8.49
CA GLU A 51 3.51 31.70 8.86
C GLU A 51 3.84 31.40 10.34
N GLU A 52 2.89 31.52 11.24
CA GLU A 52 3.09 31.24 12.66
C GLU A 52 3.35 29.73 12.90
N GLU A 53 2.63 28.87 12.20
CA GLU A 53 2.85 27.41 12.24
C GLU A 53 4.21 27.02 11.62
N THR A 54 4.68 27.77 10.63
CA THR A 54 5.99 27.53 9.99
C THR A 54 7.15 27.89 10.92
N ARG A 55 7.01 28.99 11.70
CA ARG A 55 8.03 29.43 12.66
C ARG A 55 8.13 28.51 13.88
N ASN A 56 7.06 27.82 14.20
CA ASN A 56 6.97 26.96 15.38
C ASN A 56 6.29 25.64 15.00
N PRO A 57 6.97 24.76 14.23
CA PRO A 57 6.37 23.51 13.76
C PRO A 57 6.00 22.64 14.97
N LYS A 58 4.71 22.41 15.12
CA LYS A 58 4.17 21.47 16.11
C LYS A 58 4.44 20.04 15.62
N ALA A 59 4.20 19.08 16.50
CA ALA A 59 4.25 17.67 16.14
C ALA A 59 3.37 17.35 14.90
N PHE A 60 3.62 16.24 14.27
CA PHE A 60 2.83 15.75 13.14
C PHE A 60 1.32 15.78 13.49
N PRO A 61 0.43 16.11 12.55
CA PRO A 61 -1.01 16.20 12.83
C PRO A 61 -1.55 14.90 13.45
N THR A 62 -2.38 15.02 14.47
CA THR A 62 -2.93 13.87 15.23
C THR A 62 -3.76 12.90 14.38
N GLY A 63 -4.28 13.37 13.23
CA GLY A 63 -5.00 12.54 12.26
C GLY A 63 -4.13 11.90 11.19
N ALA A 64 -2.80 12.11 11.22
CA ALA A 64 -1.90 11.51 10.25
C ALA A 64 -1.78 10.00 10.45
N ARG A 65 -1.75 9.26 9.36
CA ARG A 65 -1.67 7.79 9.34
C ARG A 65 -0.90 7.32 8.11
N ILE A 66 -0.43 6.09 8.13
CA ILE A 66 0.08 5.44 6.93
C ILE A 66 -1.13 5.06 6.07
N GLY A 67 -1.25 5.66 4.90
CA GLY A 67 -2.39 5.46 4.00
C GLY A 67 -2.18 4.35 3.00
N HIS A 68 -0.95 4.17 2.53
CA HIS A 68 -0.60 3.10 1.59
C HIS A 68 0.87 2.68 1.71
N MET A 69 1.17 1.52 1.16
CA MET A 69 2.52 1.00 0.96
C MET A 69 2.82 0.93 -0.54
N HIS A 70 4.01 1.38 -0.95
CA HIS A 70 4.47 1.19 -2.32
C HIS A 70 5.64 0.21 -2.34
N LEU A 71 5.43 -0.94 -2.96
CA LEU A 71 6.33 -2.08 -2.92
C LEU A 71 7.15 -2.20 -4.21
N LYS A 72 8.43 -2.48 -4.09
CA LYS A 72 9.25 -2.98 -5.19
C LYS A 72 9.11 -4.49 -5.21
N VAL A 73 8.53 -5.04 -6.29
CA VAL A 73 8.27 -6.47 -6.42
C VAL A 73 9.08 -7.06 -7.57
N THR A 74 9.49 -8.32 -7.45
CA THR A 74 10.34 -8.96 -8.48
C THR A 74 9.53 -9.49 -9.66
N ASN A 75 8.23 -9.75 -9.46
CA ASN A 75 7.31 -10.19 -10.50
C ASN A 75 5.91 -9.62 -10.27
N LEU A 76 5.52 -8.69 -11.14
CA LEU A 76 4.28 -7.93 -10.98
C LEU A 76 3.03 -8.84 -10.98
N GLU A 77 2.93 -9.77 -11.93
CA GLU A 77 1.76 -10.66 -12.04
C GLU A 77 1.61 -11.57 -10.82
N ARG A 78 2.71 -12.11 -10.33
CA ARG A 78 2.72 -12.94 -9.12
C ARG A 78 2.25 -12.15 -7.90
N SER A 79 2.70 -10.90 -7.77
CA SER A 79 2.31 -10.04 -6.66
C SER A 79 0.86 -9.56 -6.79
N ILE A 80 0.41 -9.14 -7.99
CA ILE A 80 -1.01 -8.82 -8.23
C ILE A 80 -1.91 -9.99 -7.84
N LYS A 81 -1.58 -11.20 -8.30
CA LYS A 81 -2.36 -12.40 -7.97
C LYS A 81 -2.46 -12.61 -6.47
N PHE A 82 -1.36 -12.44 -5.72
CA PHE A 82 -1.37 -12.58 -4.27
C PHE A 82 -2.26 -11.53 -3.59
N TYR A 83 -2.05 -10.26 -3.87
CA TYR A 83 -2.79 -9.18 -3.22
C TYR A 83 -4.26 -9.16 -3.64
N HIS A 84 -4.58 -9.49 -4.87
CA HIS A 84 -5.96 -9.56 -5.37
C HIS A 84 -6.68 -10.82 -4.90
N GLU A 85 -6.12 -12.01 -5.15
CA GLU A 85 -6.84 -13.28 -4.89
C GLU A 85 -6.75 -13.72 -3.42
N LYS A 86 -5.62 -13.46 -2.72
CA LYS A 86 -5.43 -13.91 -1.33
C LYS A 86 -5.85 -12.85 -0.30
N LEU A 87 -5.58 -11.58 -0.56
CA LEU A 87 -5.95 -10.49 0.34
C LEU A 87 -7.23 -9.78 -0.08
N MET A 88 -7.88 -10.23 -1.17
CA MET A 88 -9.18 -9.75 -1.65
C MET A 88 -9.19 -8.24 -1.98
N LEU A 89 -8.04 -7.68 -2.42
CA LEU A 89 -7.96 -6.30 -2.85
C LEU A 89 -8.40 -6.16 -4.32
N ASP A 90 -9.17 -5.14 -4.62
CA ASP A 90 -9.54 -4.77 -5.98
C ASP A 90 -8.37 -4.13 -6.71
N ILE A 91 -8.20 -4.43 -8.00
CA ILE A 91 -7.22 -3.74 -8.86
C ILE A 91 -7.83 -2.41 -9.27
N THR A 92 -7.33 -1.33 -8.69
CA THR A 92 -7.86 0.03 -8.92
C THR A 92 -7.18 0.74 -10.09
N LEU A 93 -5.93 0.40 -10.39
CA LEU A 93 -5.23 0.86 -11.58
C LEU A 93 -4.26 -0.19 -12.09
N ASN A 94 -4.38 -0.48 -13.37
CA ASN A 94 -3.59 -1.50 -14.03
C ASN A 94 -2.62 -0.88 -15.04
N TRP A 95 -1.42 -0.55 -14.59
CA TRP A 95 -0.33 -0.06 -15.43
C TRP A 95 0.73 -1.14 -15.71
N ARG A 96 0.28 -2.36 -16.00
CA ARG A 96 1.18 -3.49 -16.29
C ARG A 96 2.19 -3.18 -17.41
N SER A 97 1.76 -2.48 -18.47
CA SER A 97 2.66 -2.06 -19.55
C SER A 97 3.78 -1.13 -19.10
N MET A 98 3.58 -0.43 -17.97
CA MET A 98 4.57 0.43 -17.33
C MET A 98 5.23 -0.23 -16.12
N GLY A 99 4.98 -1.51 -15.89
CA GLY A 99 5.55 -2.28 -14.79
C GLY A 99 4.99 -1.90 -13.42
N ALA A 100 3.76 -1.41 -13.33
CA ALA A 100 3.14 -1.00 -12.07
C ALA A 100 1.67 -1.45 -11.97
N ALA A 101 1.19 -1.58 -10.73
CA ALA A 101 -0.22 -1.83 -10.42
C ALA A 101 -0.57 -1.24 -9.06
N PHE A 102 -1.87 -0.94 -8.87
CA PHE A 102 -2.39 -0.39 -7.63
C PHE A 102 -3.63 -1.16 -7.21
N LEU A 103 -3.71 -1.49 -5.93
CA LEU A 103 -4.79 -2.29 -5.38
C LEU A 103 -5.35 -1.65 -4.11
N SER A 104 -6.64 -1.86 -3.90
CA SER A 104 -7.34 -1.27 -2.76
C SER A 104 -8.52 -2.11 -2.29
N ALA A 105 -9.14 -1.68 -1.21
CA ALA A 105 -10.44 -2.15 -0.74
C ALA A 105 -11.33 -0.94 -0.42
N GLY A 106 -12.65 -1.15 -0.40
CA GLY A 106 -13.61 -0.13 0.02
C GLY A 106 -13.68 1.10 -0.88
N GLY A 107 -13.29 1.00 -2.17
CA GLY A 107 -13.38 2.09 -3.14
C GLY A 107 -12.35 3.22 -2.95
N TYR A 108 -11.31 3.00 -2.15
CA TYR A 108 -10.18 3.92 -2.01
C TYR A 108 -9.25 3.83 -3.24
N HIS A 109 -8.46 4.87 -3.52
CA HIS A 109 -7.64 4.89 -4.72
C HIS A 109 -6.55 3.80 -4.73
N HIS A 110 -5.80 3.60 -3.65
CA HIS A 110 -4.95 2.43 -3.42
C HIS A 110 -4.44 2.34 -1.97
N HIS A 111 -4.38 1.14 -1.45
CA HIS A 111 -3.68 0.81 -0.20
C HIS A 111 -2.32 0.18 -0.48
N ILE A 112 -2.19 -0.52 -1.61
CA ILE A 112 -0.96 -1.11 -2.08
C ILE A 112 -0.68 -0.61 -3.49
N GLY A 113 0.43 0.08 -3.67
CA GLY A 113 1.09 0.31 -4.95
C GLY A 113 2.24 -0.67 -5.11
N MET A 114 2.50 -1.12 -6.32
CA MET A 114 3.66 -1.99 -6.60
C MET A 114 4.25 -1.71 -7.97
N ASN A 115 5.56 -1.87 -8.08
CA ASN A 115 6.26 -1.77 -9.35
C ASN A 115 7.47 -2.71 -9.45
N THR A 116 7.94 -2.89 -10.69
CA THR A 116 9.13 -3.68 -11.03
C THR A 116 10.26 -2.84 -11.63
N TRP A 117 10.21 -1.51 -11.52
CA TRP A 117 11.12 -0.60 -12.26
C TRP A 117 12.61 -0.86 -12.01
N HIS A 118 12.97 -1.29 -10.80
CA HIS A 118 14.35 -1.59 -10.40
C HIS A 118 14.51 -2.99 -9.80
N SER A 119 13.49 -3.83 -9.92
CA SER A 119 13.42 -5.13 -9.22
C SER A 119 12.92 -6.28 -10.11
N LEU A 120 12.68 -6.03 -11.40
CA LEU A 120 12.18 -7.06 -12.32
C LEU A 120 13.13 -8.28 -12.37
N ASN A 121 12.57 -9.45 -12.07
CA ASN A 121 13.30 -10.73 -12.01
C ASN A 121 14.49 -10.72 -11.03
N GLY A 122 14.51 -9.78 -10.09
CA GLY A 122 15.51 -9.73 -9.03
C GLY A 122 15.38 -10.90 -8.06
N GLU A 123 16.40 -11.09 -7.24
CA GLU A 123 16.37 -12.06 -6.15
C GLU A 123 15.51 -11.54 -5.00
N ILE A 124 14.89 -12.46 -4.28
CA ILE A 124 14.18 -12.15 -3.04
C ILE A 124 15.24 -11.87 -1.98
N LEU A 125 15.13 -10.73 -1.32
CA LEU A 125 16.06 -10.32 -0.27
C LEU A 125 16.12 -11.37 0.85
N SER A 126 17.34 -11.63 1.32
CA SER A 126 17.58 -12.44 2.52
C SER A 126 17.20 -11.65 3.78
N ASN A 127 17.07 -12.34 4.91
CA ASN A 127 16.74 -11.70 6.19
C ASN A 127 17.84 -10.74 6.70
N ASP A 128 19.04 -10.84 6.17
CA ASP A 128 20.22 -10.06 6.56
C ASP A 128 20.44 -8.83 5.67
N GLU A 129 19.60 -8.68 4.63
CA GLU A 129 19.65 -7.54 3.72
C GLU A 129 18.66 -6.45 4.15
N ALA A 130 19.03 -5.18 3.89
CA ALA A 130 18.17 -4.04 4.16
C ALA A 130 16.95 -4.03 3.25
N GLY A 131 15.76 -3.93 3.82
CA GLY A 131 14.50 -3.92 3.07
C GLY A 131 13.28 -3.78 3.98
N LEU A 132 12.10 -3.70 3.39
CA LEU A 132 10.85 -3.68 4.14
C LEU A 132 10.63 -5.06 4.80
N LYS A 133 10.80 -5.11 6.11
CA LYS A 133 10.65 -6.36 6.88
C LYS A 133 9.20 -6.77 7.04
N ASN A 134 8.35 -5.85 7.44
CA ASN A 134 6.93 -6.13 7.66
C ASN A 134 6.08 -4.84 7.64
N PHE A 135 4.79 -5.04 7.44
CA PHE A 135 3.77 -4.02 7.72
C PHE A 135 2.48 -4.69 8.22
N THR A 136 1.58 -3.88 8.77
CA THR A 136 0.29 -4.37 9.29
C THR A 136 -0.85 -3.84 8.42
N MET A 137 -1.76 -4.74 8.04
CA MET A 137 -3.05 -4.41 7.44
C MET A 137 -4.15 -4.65 8.48
N THR A 138 -4.89 -3.62 8.83
CA THR A 138 -6.04 -3.72 9.71
C THR A 138 -7.31 -3.87 8.87
N ILE A 139 -8.06 -4.92 9.13
CA ILE A 139 -9.33 -5.22 8.45
C ILE A 139 -10.46 -4.81 9.39
N PRO A 140 -11.26 -3.79 9.03
CA PRO A 140 -12.25 -3.24 9.95
C PRO A 140 -13.44 -4.18 10.20
N ASP A 141 -13.79 -5.03 9.24
CA ASP A 141 -14.90 -5.96 9.41
C ASP A 141 -14.43 -7.40 9.63
N LYS A 142 -15.00 -8.05 10.63
CA LYS A 142 -14.64 -9.39 11.06
C LYS A 142 -14.97 -10.47 10.03
N SER A 143 -15.93 -10.25 9.17
CA SER A 143 -16.33 -11.21 8.13
C SER A 143 -15.25 -11.28 7.03
N SER A 144 -14.78 -10.12 6.55
CA SER A 144 -13.67 -10.04 5.61
C SER A 144 -12.37 -10.60 6.20
N PHE A 145 -12.07 -10.27 7.48
CA PHE A 145 -10.94 -10.86 8.17
C PHE A 145 -10.98 -12.40 8.19
N ASN A 146 -12.14 -12.98 8.53
CA ASN A 146 -12.31 -14.42 8.57
C ASN A 146 -12.23 -15.06 7.16
N SER A 147 -12.75 -14.39 6.15
CA SER A 147 -12.67 -14.84 4.76
C SER A 147 -11.22 -14.89 4.29
N ILE A 148 -10.45 -13.82 4.50
CA ILE A 148 -9.02 -13.77 4.18
C ILE A 148 -8.28 -14.87 4.95
N LYS A 149 -8.53 -15.00 6.25
CA LYS A 149 -7.89 -16.02 7.09
C LYS A 149 -8.16 -17.43 6.57
N SER A 150 -9.39 -17.71 6.13
CA SER A 150 -9.75 -19.04 5.59
C SER A 150 -9.02 -19.36 4.29
N ILE A 151 -8.79 -18.38 3.41
CA ILE A 151 -8.00 -18.54 2.18
C ILE A 151 -6.60 -19.06 2.51
N PHE A 152 -5.93 -18.43 3.49
CA PHE A 152 -4.57 -18.84 3.87
C PHE A 152 -4.53 -20.17 4.64
N LEU A 153 -5.54 -20.51 5.43
CA LEU A 153 -5.60 -21.78 6.14
C LEU A 153 -5.85 -22.97 5.19
N ASN A 154 -6.59 -22.76 4.11
CA ASN A 154 -6.93 -23.79 3.12
C ASN A 154 -5.90 -23.88 1.98
N ASP A 155 -4.92 -22.99 1.93
CA ASP A 155 -3.87 -23.02 0.92
C ASP A 155 -2.76 -24.01 1.28
N HIS A 156 -2.87 -25.21 0.74
CA HIS A 156 -1.88 -26.29 0.90
C HIS A 156 -0.74 -26.21 -0.14
N THR A 157 -0.81 -25.26 -1.10
CA THR A 157 0.09 -25.22 -2.26
C THR A 157 1.40 -24.48 -2.01
N SER A 158 1.45 -23.62 -0.99
CA SER A 158 2.61 -22.77 -0.72
C SER A 158 3.37 -23.14 0.55
N LYS A 159 4.54 -23.77 0.39
CA LYS A 159 5.43 -24.07 1.52
C LYS A 159 5.97 -22.80 2.23
N ARG A 160 6.02 -21.66 1.56
CA ARG A 160 6.53 -20.37 2.10
C ARG A 160 5.44 -19.51 2.74
N GLN A 161 4.19 -19.62 2.31
CA GLN A 161 3.08 -18.77 2.76
C GLN A 161 2.32 -19.34 3.98
N LYS A 162 2.97 -20.14 4.82
CA LYS A 162 2.32 -20.67 6.03
C LYS A 162 1.96 -19.53 6.96
N SER A 163 0.66 -19.36 7.23
CA SER A 163 0.20 -18.47 8.28
C SER A 163 0.78 -18.94 9.62
N LYS A 164 1.58 -18.13 10.27
CA LYS A 164 1.94 -18.37 11.68
C LYS A 164 0.79 -17.85 12.54
N LYS A 165 0.20 -18.73 13.33
CA LYS A 165 -0.83 -18.36 14.29
C LYS A 165 -0.20 -17.42 15.33
N THR A 166 -0.60 -16.18 15.34
CA THR A 166 -0.43 -15.23 16.42
C THR A 166 -1.81 -15.05 17.08
N GLU A 167 -1.97 -14.37 18.11
CA GLU A 167 -3.19 -14.18 18.93
C GLU A 167 -4.55 -14.18 18.16
N ASN A 168 -5.67 -14.29 18.86
CA ASN A 168 -7.01 -14.56 18.30
C ASN A 168 -7.46 -13.60 17.18
N ASN A 169 -6.90 -12.37 17.11
CA ASN A 169 -7.29 -11.32 16.15
C ASN A 169 -6.20 -10.95 15.13
N GLN A 170 -5.14 -11.75 15.02
CA GLN A 170 -4.04 -11.47 14.09
C GLN A 170 -3.45 -12.77 13.55
N PHE A 171 -3.00 -12.74 12.29
CA PHE A 171 -2.14 -13.78 11.71
C PHE A 171 -1.11 -13.15 10.77
N LEU A 172 -0.01 -13.87 10.53
CA LEU A 172 1.10 -13.43 9.71
C LEU A 172 1.12 -14.21 8.41
N VAL A 173 1.37 -13.53 7.31
CA VAL A 173 1.61 -14.13 5.99
C VAL A 173 2.87 -13.54 5.38
N LEU A 174 3.48 -14.26 4.44
CA LEU A 174 4.55 -13.74 3.61
C LEU A 174 3.99 -13.48 2.22
N ASP A 175 4.29 -12.32 1.67
CA ASP A 175 4.01 -12.05 0.28
C ASP A 175 4.98 -12.84 -0.64
N PRO A 176 4.79 -12.82 -1.97
CA PRO A 176 5.67 -13.54 -2.89
C PRO A 176 7.13 -13.07 -2.88
N ASP A 177 7.41 -11.86 -2.44
CA ASP A 177 8.75 -11.27 -2.35
C ASP A 177 9.38 -11.40 -0.95
N GLY A 178 8.68 -12.10 -0.02
CA GLY A 178 9.18 -12.39 1.32
C GLY A 178 8.83 -11.33 2.37
N ILE A 179 8.09 -10.29 2.01
CA ILE A 179 7.64 -9.26 2.94
C ILE A 179 6.59 -9.85 3.88
N GLN A 180 6.78 -9.69 5.17
CA GLN A 180 5.83 -10.17 6.17
C GLN A 180 4.66 -9.19 6.32
N ILE A 181 3.44 -9.69 6.23
CA ILE A 181 2.22 -8.92 6.44
C ILE A 181 1.51 -9.45 7.68
N ALA A 182 1.31 -8.58 8.66
CA ALA A 182 0.45 -8.85 9.80
C ALA A 182 -0.99 -8.46 9.44
N ILE A 183 -1.88 -9.43 9.33
CA ILE A 183 -3.32 -9.19 9.10
C ILE A 183 -4.01 -9.15 10.44
N LYS A 184 -4.62 -8.03 10.78
CA LYS A 184 -5.26 -7.78 12.07
C LYS A 184 -6.73 -7.41 11.87
N SER A 185 -7.62 -7.94 12.72
CA SER A 185 -8.99 -7.44 12.88
C SER A 185 -9.02 -6.30 13.89
N GLU A 186 -9.83 -5.29 13.64
CA GLU A 186 -10.18 -4.30 14.65
C GLU A 186 -10.92 -4.93 15.84
#